data_7a0305ac8caf7703645bac4cb31e1201
#
_entry.id   7a0305ac8caf7703645bac4cb31e1201
#
_cell.length_a   1.000
_cell.length_b   1.000
_cell.length_c   1.000
_cell.angle_alpha   90.00
_cell.angle_beta   90.00
_cell.angle_gamma   90.00
#
_symmetry.space_group_name_H-M   'P 1'
#
loop_
_entity.id
_entity.type
_entity.pdbx_description
1 polymer ?
#
loop_
_entity_poly.entity_id
_entity_poly.type
_entity_poly.pdbx_seq_one_letter_code
_entity_poly.pdbx_strand_id
1 'polypeptide(L)'
;MNQAPDEYDVVVLGAGPVGENLADRTRAAGLSTVIVERELVGGECSYWACVPSKSLLRPVLARAEARRVPGLRQAVDGPLSAAEVFAHRDKQVGNWTDGGALTWLESAGIDLVRGHGRLAGPQRVAVTPPDGSDGDERVLTARHAVAVCTGTRAALPDLPGIAEARPWTSREATSSATVPERLVVVGGGVVAAEMATAWNGLGSRVTVLVRGSGLLTRIEPFAGELVAETLREAGVEIRTGTSVKGVARPGGAAGPVTVTLENGERLEADEVLFATGRTPHTEDLGLETVGLEPGGWLTVDETCRVRDVPGGWLYAAGDVNHRALLTHQGKYQARIAGAAIGARAQDVPLLETDRWGAHATTADEAAVPQVVFTDPEVAAVGLTAEQAEAEGRSIRVVDYDMGQVEGAVLYGDGYRGRARMVVDLDRGHPIGVTFVGPGVAELLHSATVAVAGEVPIERLWHAVPSFPTVSEVWLRLLEAYRG
;
A
#
# COMPACT_ATOMS: atom_id res chain seq x y z
N MET A 1 -28.79 -21.93 -14.99
CA MET A 1 -28.10 -21.34 -13.83
C MET A 1 -29.13 -20.50 -13.09
N ASN A 2 -29.39 -20.74 -11.80
CA ASN A 2 -30.28 -19.88 -11.03
C ASN A 2 -29.67 -18.49 -10.98
N GLN A 3 -30.45 -17.49 -11.36
CA GLN A 3 -30.03 -16.10 -11.22
C GLN A 3 -29.83 -15.80 -9.69
N ALA A 4 -28.72 -15.19 -9.31
CA ALA A 4 -28.48 -14.80 -7.93
C ALA A 4 -29.63 -13.88 -7.43
N PRO A 5 -30.02 -13.93 -6.14
CA PRO A 5 -31.15 -13.12 -5.63
C PRO A 5 -30.83 -11.62 -5.74
N ASP A 6 -31.85 -10.77 -5.76
CA ASP A 6 -31.69 -9.31 -5.78
C ASP A 6 -31.63 -8.70 -4.38
N GLU A 7 -31.80 -9.51 -3.33
CA GLU A 7 -31.79 -9.07 -1.93
C GLU A 7 -30.80 -9.87 -1.09
N TYR A 8 -29.94 -9.16 -0.38
CA TYR A 8 -28.90 -9.69 0.51
C TYR A 8 -28.89 -8.97 1.86
N ASP A 9 -28.25 -9.53 2.85
CA ASP A 9 -27.99 -8.82 4.11
C ASP A 9 -26.95 -7.72 3.90
N VAL A 10 -25.90 -8.03 3.11
CA VAL A 10 -24.78 -7.12 2.85
C VAL A 10 -24.44 -7.12 1.36
N VAL A 11 -24.27 -5.92 0.81
CA VAL A 11 -23.73 -5.70 -0.54
C VAL A 11 -22.37 -5.02 -0.42
N VAL A 12 -21.33 -5.61 -1.00
CA VAL A 12 -19.96 -5.08 -1.00
C VAL A 12 -19.61 -4.58 -2.39
N LEU A 13 -19.19 -3.33 -2.51
CA LEU A 13 -18.73 -2.71 -3.76
C LEU A 13 -17.21 -2.79 -3.85
N GLY A 14 -16.70 -3.61 -4.76
CA GLY A 14 -15.29 -3.88 -4.99
C GLY A 14 -14.81 -5.18 -4.34
N ALA A 15 -14.19 -6.04 -5.15
CA ALA A 15 -13.61 -7.32 -4.77
C ALA A 15 -12.08 -7.27 -4.64
N GLY A 16 -11.52 -6.13 -4.23
CA GLY A 16 -10.14 -6.07 -3.78
C GLY A 16 -9.96 -6.78 -2.43
N PRO A 17 -8.72 -6.91 -1.92
CA PRO A 17 -8.45 -7.65 -0.67
C PRO A 17 -9.27 -7.17 0.54
N VAL A 18 -9.72 -5.93 0.50
CA VAL A 18 -10.56 -5.33 1.55
C VAL A 18 -11.98 -5.84 1.47
N GLY A 19 -12.60 -5.78 0.27
CA GLY A 19 -13.94 -6.28 0.05
C GLY A 19 -14.07 -7.77 0.28
N GLU A 20 -13.08 -8.57 -0.15
CA GLU A 20 -13.01 -10.00 0.13
C GLU A 20 -13.02 -10.28 1.65
N ASN A 21 -12.16 -9.58 2.42
CA ASN A 21 -12.09 -9.76 3.87
C ASN A 21 -13.36 -9.30 4.58
N LEU A 22 -14.01 -8.21 4.12
CA LEU A 22 -15.25 -7.73 4.70
C LEU A 22 -16.39 -8.74 4.44
N ALA A 23 -16.50 -9.23 3.20
CA ALA A 23 -17.49 -10.22 2.83
C ALA A 23 -17.32 -11.54 3.61
N ASP A 24 -16.08 -12.02 3.78
CA ASP A 24 -15.78 -13.18 4.61
C ASP A 24 -16.26 -13.00 6.05
N ARG A 25 -16.01 -11.83 6.64
CA ARG A 25 -16.43 -11.54 8.01
C ARG A 25 -17.94 -11.45 8.18
N THR A 26 -18.64 -10.86 7.23
CA THR A 26 -20.11 -10.80 7.27
C THR A 26 -20.74 -12.19 7.05
N ARG A 27 -20.12 -13.03 6.18
CA ARG A 27 -20.49 -14.45 6.04
C ARG A 27 -20.27 -15.23 7.33
N ALA A 28 -19.14 -15.04 7.99
CA ALA A 28 -18.85 -15.67 9.29
C ALA A 28 -19.85 -15.27 10.39
N ALA A 29 -20.46 -14.09 10.27
CA ALA A 29 -21.58 -13.65 11.12
C ALA A 29 -22.94 -14.22 10.69
N GLY A 30 -23.00 -15.10 9.70
CA GLY A 30 -24.24 -15.73 9.23
C GLY A 30 -25.06 -14.90 8.24
N LEU A 31 -24.52 -13.78 7.74
CA LEU A 31 -25.23 -12.88 6.83
C LEU A 31 -25.06 -13.32 5.37
N SER A 32 -26.12 -13.23 4.57
CA SER A 32 -26.03 -13.38 3.12
C SER A 32 -25.28 -12.18 2.52
N THR A 33 -24.22 -12.44 1.76
CA THR A 33 -23.31 -11.40 1.28
C THR A 33 -23.03 -11.58 -0.21
N VAL A 34 -23.08 -10.47 -0.95
CA VAL A 34 -22.71 -10.39 -2.37
C VAL A 34 -21.64 -9.35 -2.58
N ILE A 35 -20.67 -9.65 -3.43
CA ILE A 35 -19.69 -8.68 -3.92
C ILE A 35 -20.07 -8.26 -5.34
N VAL A 36 -19.96 -6.97 -5.63
CA VAL A 36 -20.05 -6.39 -6.98
C VAL A 36 -18.65 -6.01 -7.43
N GLU A 37 -18.20 -6.57 -8.57
CA GLU A 37 -16.85 -6.32 -9.11
C GLU A 37 -16.87 -6.13 -10.62
N ARG A 38 -16.24 -5.04 -11.08
CA ARG A 38 -16.21 -4.69 -12.51
C ARG A 38 -15.03 -5.29 -13.29
N GLU A 39 -13.92 -5.59 -12.57
CA GLU A 39 -12.68 -6.12 -13.16
C GLU A 39 -12.38 -7.52 -12.59
N LEU A 40 -11.17 -7.75 -12.08
CA LEU A 40 -10.75 -9.03 -11.51
C LEU A 40 -10.99 -9.08 -10.00
N VAL A 41 -11.53 -10.17 -9.50
CA VAL A 41 -11.59 -10.46 -8.06
C VAL A 41 -10.16 -10.61 -7.54
N GLY A 42 -9.80 -9.84 -6.51
CA GLY A 42 -8.44 -9.66 -6.03
C GLY A 42 -7.93 -8.21 -6.17
N GLY A 43 -8.53 -7.45 -7.09
CA GLY A 43 -8.33 -6.00 -7.25
C GLY A 43 -6.90 -5.55 -7.53
N GLU A 44 -6.65 -4.27 -7.28
CA GLU A 44 -5.38 -3.58 -7.57
C GLU A 44 -4.16 -4.27 -6.94
N CYS A 45 -4.27 -4.67 -5.66
CA CYS A 45 -3.16 -5.27 -4.92
C CYS A 45 -2.67 -6.57 -5.56
N SER A 46 -3.58 -7.44 -5.97
CA SER A 46 -3.24 -8.76 -6.52
C SER A 46 -2.67 -8.68 -7.93
N TYR A 47 -3.14 -7.75 -8.75
CA TYR A 47 -2.83 -7.74 -10.18
C TYR A 47 -1.96 -6.56 -10.63
N TRP A 48 -2.04 -5.39 -9.98
CA TRP A 48 -1.41 -4.16 -10.48
C TRP A 48 -0.63 -3.36 -9.43
N ALA A 49 -0.49 -3.86 -8.19
CA ALA A 49 0.26 -3.20 -7.14
C ALA A 49 1.15 -4.17 -6.35
N CYS A 50 0.69 -4.68 -5.20
CA CYS A 50 1.54 -5.36 -4.23
C CYS A 50 2.21 -6.61 -4.80
N VAL A 51 1.44 -7.53 -5.39
CA VAL A 51 1.97 -8.81 -5.84
C VAL A 51 2.93 -8.64 -7.02
N PRO A 52 2.55 -7.98 -8.12
CA PRO A 52 3.45 -7.85 -9.25
C PRO A 52 4.67 -6.97 -8.94
N SER A 53 4.54 -5.90 -8.14
CA SER A 53 5.69 -5.06 -7.79
C SER A 53 6.73 -5.83 -6.98
N LYS A 54 6.31 -6.64 -5.99
CA LYS A 54 7.24 -7.43 -5.18
C LYS A 54 7.83 -8.59 -5.98
N SER A 55 7.10 -9.12 -6.95
CA SER A 55 7.62 -10.11 -7.90
C SER A 55 8.72 -9.54 -8.81
N LEU A 56 8.62 -8.26 -9.22
CA LEU A 56 9.68 -7.56 -9.94
C LEU A 56 10.88 -7.23 -9.06
N LEU A 57 10.63 -6.80 -7.83
CA LEU A 57 11.65 -6.37 -6.87
C LEU A 57 12.47 -7.54 -6.32
N ARG A 58 11.85 -8.68 -6.00
CA ARG A 58 12.51 -9.79 -5.31
C ARG A 58 13.80 -10.28 -5.97
N PRO A 59 13.87 -10.50 -7.30
CA PRO A 59 15.13 -10.89 -7.95
C PRO A 59 16.23 -9.82 -7.86
N VAL A 60 15.84 -8.53 -7.93
CA VAL A 60 16.77 -7.39 -7.80
C VAL A 60 17.38 -7.36 -6.40
N LEU A 61 16.52 -7.43 -5.38
CA LEU A 61 16.93 -7.41 -3.97
C LEU A 61 17.76 -8.64 -3.60
N ALA A 62 17.33 -9.83 -4.03
CA ALA A 62 18.06 -11.08 -3.78
C ALA A 62 19.47 -11.05 -4.39
N ARG A 63 19.63 -10.48 -5.60
CA ARG A 63 20.94 -10.29 -6.22
C ARG A 63 21.80 -9.30 -5.43
N ALA A 64 21.21 -8.20 -4.96
CA ALA A 64 21.91 -7.21 -4.14
C ALA A 64 22.38 -7.83 -2.81
N GLU A 65 21.53 -8.60 -2.15
CA GLU A 65 21.88 -9.38 -0.95
C GLU A 65 23.02 -10.35 -1.21
N ALA A 66 22.90 -11.20 -2.25
CA ALA A 66 23.90 -12.21 -2.60
C ALA A 66 25.28 -11.59 -2.93
N ARG A 67 25.31 -10.39 -3.52
CA ARG A 67 26.55 -9.64 -3.80
C ARG A 67 27.29 -9.21 -2.54
N ARG A 68 26.60 -9.06 -1.40
CA ARG A 68 27.21 -8.73 -0.11
C ARG A 68 27.78 -9.96 0.60
N VAL A 69 27.41 -11.18 0.19
CA VAL A 69 27.86 -12.41 0.81
C VAL A 69 29.15 -12.90 0.15
N PRO A 70 30.28 -12.98 0.89
CA PRO A 70 31.51 -13.57 0.38
C PRO A 70 31.28 -15.00 -0.14
N GLY A 71 31.82 -15.30 -1.33
CA GLY A 71 31.63 -16.58 -2.00
C GLY A 71 30.39 -16.65 -2.94
N LEU A 72 29.40 -15.79 -2.79
CA LEU A 72 28.23 -15.70 -3.71
C LEU A 72 28.38 -14.61 -4.76
N ARG A 73 29.13 -13.56 -4.49
CA ARG A 73 29.26 -12.36 -5.34
C ARG A 73 29.53 -12.71 -6.81
N GLN A 74 30.49 -13.59 -7.08
CA GLN A 74 30.85 -13.97 -8.45
C GLN A 74 29.77 -14.77 -9.18
N ALA A 75 28.95 -15.53 -8.43
CA ALA A 75 27.86 -16.32 -9.00
C ALA A 75 26.69 -15.48 -9.49
N VAL A 76 26.58 -14.20 -9.05
CA VAL A 76 25.45 -13.31 -9.34
C VAL A 76 25.87 -12.03 -10.07
N ASP A 77 27.05 -12.00 -10.70
CA ASP A 77 27.58 -10.81 -11.37
C ASP A 77 26.90 -10.48 -12.71
N GLY A 78 26.23 -11.44 -13.35
CA GLY A 78 25.53 -11.24 -14.62
C GLY A 78 24.28 -10.35 -14.52
N PRO A 79 23.75 -9.88 -15.67
CA PRO A 79 22.47 -9.19 -15.71
C PRO A 79 21.33 -10.13 -15.32
N LEU A 80 20.25 -9.59 -14.76
CA LEU A 80 19.02 -10.36 -14.55
C LEU A 80 18.35 -10.65 -15.90
N SER A 81 17.80 -11.83 -16.03
CA SER A 81 16.94 -12.18 -17.16
C SER A 81 15.56 -11.54 -16.98
N ALA A 82 15.32 -10.42 -17.64
CA ALA A 82 14.01 -9.76 -17.57
C ALA A 82 12.86 -10.70 -17.97
N ALA A 83 13.10 -11.56 -18.97
CA ALA A 83 12.10 -12.52 -19.44
C ALA A 83 11.69 -13.51 -18.33
N GLU A 84 12.65 -14.02 -17.55
CA GLU A 84 12.36 -14.93 -16.43
C GLU A 84 11.67 -14.20 -15.27
N VAL A 85 12.08 -12.95 -15.00
CA VAL A 85 11.43 -12.09 -13.98
C VAL A 85 9.97 -11.83 -14.34
N PHE A 86 9.70 -11.48 -15.61
CA PHE A 86 8.33 -11.26 -16.09
C PHE A 86 7.51 -12.55 -16.07
N ALA A 87 8.06 -13.68 -16.51
CA ALA A 87 7.36 -14.97 -16.45
C ALA A 87 7.02 -15.36 -15.00
N HIS A 88 7.92 -15.10 -14.05
CA HIS A 88 7.67 -15.31 -12.64
C HIS A 88 6.56 -14.39 -12.11
N ARG A 89 6.61 -13.09 -12.42
CA ARG A 89 5.57 -12.11 -12.06
C ARG A 89 4.21 -12.56 -12.62
N ASP A 90 4.14 -12.91 -13.89
CA ASP A 90 2.90 -13.32 -14.56
C ASP A 90 2.27 -14.53 -13.89
N LYS A 91 3.10 -15.51 -13.52
CA LYS A 91 2.65 -16.66 -12.72
C LYS A 91 2.10 -16.25 -11.35
N GLN A 92 2.75 -15.31 -10.64
CA GLN A 92 2.31 -14.87 -9.31
C GLN A 92 0.97 -14.13 -9.37
N VAL A 93 0.69 -13.40 -10.45
CA VAL A 93 -0.61 -12.75 -10.67
C VAL A 93 -1.63 -13.64 -11.41
N GLY A 94 -1.42 -14.96 -11.42
CA GLY A 94 -2.31 -15.91 -12.07
C GLY A 94 -2.52 -15.66 -13.57
N ASN A 95 -1.52 -15.12 -14.27
CA ASN A 95 -1.60 -14.66 -15.66
C ASN A 95 -2.78 -13.71 -15.91
N TRP A 96 -3.01 -12.81 -14.98
CA TRP A 96 -4.14 -11.85 -14.97
C TRP A 96 -5.51 -12.52 -15.15
N THR A 97 -5.71 -13.65 -14.45
CA THR A 97 -7.00 -14.32 -14.34
C THR A 97 -7.37 -14.50 -12.87
N ASP A 98 -8.65 -14.44 -12.55
CA ASP A 98 -9.14 -14.52 -11.18
C ASP A 98 -9.78 -15.88 -10.81
N GLY A 99 -9.55 -16.93 -11.60
CA GLY A 99 -10.16 -18.24 -11.39
C GLY A 99 -9.96 -18.82 -9.99
N GLY A 100 -8.78 -18.62 -9.39
CA GLY A 100 -8.51 -19.03 -8.02
C GLY A 100 -9.33 -18.26 -6.98
N ALA A 101 -9.51 -16.95 -7.18
CA ALA A 101 -10.33 -16.11 -6.32
C ALA A 101 -11.83 -16.46 -6.46
N LEU A 102 -12.30 -16.77 -7.66
CA LEU A 102 -13.67 -17.25 -7.88
C LEU A 102 -13.95 -18.54 -7.13
N THR A 103 -13.03 -19.51 -7.19
CA THR A 103 -13.15 -20.77 -6.42
C THR A 103 -13.22 -20.51 -4.92
N TRP A 104 -12.43 -19.54 -4.43
CA TRP A 104 -12.49 -19.16 -3.03
C TRP A 104 -13.81 -18.52 -2.63
N LEU A 105 -14.35 -17.57 -3.43
CA LEU A 105 -15.67 -16.98 -3.18
C LEU A 105 -16.77 -18.03 -3.08
N GLU A 106 -16.78 -18.97 -4.02
CA GLU A 106 -17.72 -20.10 -4.00
C GLU A 106 -17.60 -20.92 -2.72
N SER A 107 -16.38 -21.29 -2.32
CA SER A 107 -16.13 -22.04 -1.07
C SER A 107 -16.53 -21.28 0.19
N ALA A 108 -16.42 -19.95 0.19
CA ALA A 108 -16.83 -19.07 1.29
C ALA A 108 -18.35 -18.78 1.30
N GLY A 109 -19.07 -19.20 0.27
CA GLY A 109 -20.49 -18.93 0.10
C GLY A 109 -20.79 -17.44 -0.12
N ILE A 110 -19.89 -16.74 -0.79
CA ILE A 110 -20.03 -15.33 -1.16
C ILE A 110 -20.45 -15.25 -2.61
N ASP A 111 -21.61 -14.64 -2.87
CA ASP A 111 -22.08 -14.44 -4.23
C ASP A 111 -21.31 -13.31 -4.93
N LEU A 112 -21.17 -13.43 -6.25
CA LEU A 112 -20.52 -12.43 -7.09
C LEU A 112 -21.46 -11.94 -8.18
N VAL A 113 -21.58 -10.61 -8.31
CA VAL A 113 -22.22 -9.96 -9.46
C VAL A 113 -21.17 -9.16 -10.21
N ARG A 114 -20.91 -9.54 -11.46
CA ARG A 114 -19.99 -8.81 -12.34
C ARG A 114 -20.67 -7.57 -12.89
N GLY A 115 -20.01 -6.44 -12.74
CA GLY A 115 -20.47 -5.18 -13.26
C GLY A 115 -20.01 -3.97 -12.46
N HIS A 116 -20.37 -2.81 -12.95
CA HIS A 116 -20.09 -1.54 -12.27
C HIS A 116 -21.24 -1.23 -11.30
N GLY A 117 -20.93 -1.28 -9.99
CA GLY A 117 -21.88 -1.01 -8.91
C GLY A 117 -21.92 0.46 -8.52
N ARG A 118 -23.13 1.05 -8.44
CA ARG A 118 -23.38 2.41 -8.01
C ARG A 118 -24.49 2.44 -6.96
N LEU A 119 -24.38 3.32 -5.98
CA LEU A 119 -25.47 3.60 -5.05
C LEU A 119 -26.68 4.17 -5.82
N ALA A 120 -27.86 3.68 -5.53
CA ALA A 120 -29.13 4.07 -6.14
C ALA A 120 -30.18 4.45 -5.08
N GLY A 121 -29.73 5.21 -4.07
CA GLY A 121 -30.48 5.55 -2.86
C GLY A 121 -30.15 4.65 -1.67
N PRO A 122 -30.79 4.87 -0.51
CA PRO A 122 -30.52 4.11 0.71
C PRO A 122 -30.63 2.60 0.52
N GLN A 123 -29.56 1.86 0.89
CA GLN A 123 -29.50 0.39 0.86
C GLN A 123 -29.72 -0.24 -0.53
N ARG A 124 -29.59 0.52 -1.61
CA ARG A 124 -29.76 0.05 -2.98
C ARG A 124 -28.51 0.27 -3.81
N VAL A 125 -28.17 -0.71 -4.62
CA VAL A 125 -27.03 -0.70 -5.55
C VAL A 125 -27.51 -1.08 -6.93
N ALA A 126 -27.39 -0.17 -7.88
CA ALA A 126 -27.56 -0.46 -9.31
C ALA A 126 -26.24 -1.03 -9.85
N VAL A 127 -26.34 -2.13 -10.60
CA VAL A 127 -25.20 -2.80 -11.22
C VAL A 127 -25.38 -2.79 -12.72
N THR A 128 -24.53 -2.04 -13.41
CA THR A 128 -24.44 -2.04 -14.87
C THR A 128 -23.55 -3.21 -15.30
N PRO A 129 -24.00 -4.10 -16.20
CA PRO A 129 -23.19 -5.20 -16.69
C PRO A 129 -21.88 -4.71 -17.34
N PRO A 130 -20.84 -5.56 -17.45
CA PRO A 130 -19.61 -5.22 -18.16
C PRO A 130 -19.90 -4.89 -19.64
N ASP A 131 -19.11 -3.97 -20.22
CA ASP A 131 -19.23 -3.59 -21.63
C ASP A 131 -19.20 -4.82 -22.55
N GLY A 132 -20.15 -4.88 -23.50
CA GLY A 132 -20.28 -5.99 -24.46
C GLY A 132 -20.95 -7.24 -23.92
N SER A 133 -21.48 -7.22 -22.71
CA SER A 133 -22.33 -8.29 -22.16
C SER A 133 -23.81 -7.99 -22.45
N ASP A 134 -24.56 -9.01 -22.82
CA ASP A 134 -26.02 -8.92 -22.91
C ASP A 134 -26.64 -8.95 -21.51
N GLY A 135 -27.25 -7.86 -21.07
CA GLY A 135 -27.94 -7.78 -19.78
C GLY A 135 -28.46 -6.37 -19.48
N ASP A 136 -29.57 -6.32 -18.75
CA ASP A 136 -30.15 -5.09 -18.25
C ASP A 136 -29.44 -4.70 -16.91
N GLU A 137 -29.51 -3.43 -16.56
CA GLU A 137 -29.11 -2.95 -15.25
C GLU A 137 -29.89 -3.70 -14.16
N ARG A 138 -29.18 -4.17 -13.15
CA ARG A 138 -29.74 -4.92 -12.03
C ARG A 138 -29.66 -4.09 -10.76
N VAL A 139 -30.72 -4.09 -9.95
CA VAL A 139 -30.73 -3.40 -8.65
C VAL A 139 -30.68 -4.42 -7.52
N LEU A 140 -29.63 -4.36 -6.71
CA LEU A 140 -29.47 -5.13 -5.49
C LEU A 140 -29.94 -4.32 -4.29
N THR A 141 -30.60 -4.98 -3.35
CA THR A 141 -31.06 -4.38 -2.08
C THR A 141 -30.32 -5.01 -0.92
N ALA A 142 -29.76 -4.17 -0.04
CA ALA A 142 -29.09 -4.59 1.19
C ALA A 142 -30.03 -4.43 2.39
N ARG A 143 -30.30 -5.49 3.15
CA ARG A 143 -31.12 -5.40 4.37
C ARG A 143 -30.44 -4.66 5.50
N HIS A 144 -29.12 -4.84 5.65
CA HIS A 144 -28.36 -4.30 6.76
C HIS A 144 -27.28 -3.30 6.36
N ALA A 145 -26.46 -3.61 5.34
CA ALA A 145 -25.34 -2.75 5.00
C ALA A 145 -24.94 -2.79 3.51
N VAL A 146 -24.51 -1.62 3.02
CA VAL A 146 -23.68 -1.51 1.82
C VAL A 146 -22.28 -1.10 2.27
N ALA A 147 -21.25 -1.82 1.82
CA ALA A 147 -19.86 -1.55 2.13
C ALA A 147 -19.08 -1.14 0.87
N VAL A 148 -18.56 0.08 0.87
CA VAL A 148 -17.73 0.63 -0.21
C VAL A 148 -16.28 0.22 0.02
N CYS A 149 -15.76 -0.65 -0.85
CA CYS A 149 -14.38 -1.15 -0.85
C CYS A 149 -13.72 -0.92 -2.22
N THR A 150 -14.09 0.15 -2.90
CA THR A 150 -13.71 0.46 -4.29
C THR A 150 -12.26 0.89 -4.46
N GLY A 151 -11.55 1.17 -3.36
CA GLY A 151 -10.13 1.52 -3.38
C GLY A 151 -9.84 2.86 -4.05
N THR A 152 -8.67 2.95 -4.66
CA THR A 152 -8.13 4.16 -5.28
C THR A 152 -7.48 3.85 -6.62
N ARG A 153 -7.23 4.88 -7.42
CA ARG A 153 -6.40 4.84 -8.63
C ARG A 153 -5.21 5.80 -8.51
N ALA A 154 -4.22 5.64 -9.38
CA ALA A 154 -3.12 6.59 -9.49
C ALA A 154 -3.64 7.98 -9.83
N ALA A 155 -3.16 9.00 -9.13
CA ALA A 155 -3.44 10.40 -9.41
C ALA A 155 -2.50 10.89 -10.51
N LEU A 156 -3.05 11.19 -11.68
CA LEU A 156 -2.34 11.90 -12.73
C LEU A 156 -2.56 13.40 -12.52
N PRO A 157 -1.49 14.23 -12.53
CA PRO A 157 -1.64 15.67 -12.42
C PRO A 157 -2.26 16.26 -13.70
N ASP A 158 -2.94 17.36 -13.56
CA ASP A 158 -3.44 18.12 -14.72
C ASP A 158 -2.27 18.88 -15.37
N LEU A 159 -1.63 18.24 -16.35
CA LEU A 159 -0.49 18.78 -17.09
C LEU A 159 -0.73 18.70 -18.60
N PRO A 160 -0.23 19.69 -19.36
CA PRO A 160 -0.31 19.66 -20.81
C PRO A 160 0.26 18.37 -21.41
N GLY A 161 -0.52 17.71 -22.27
CA GLY A 161 -0.16 16.53 -23.03
C GLY A 161 -0.20 15.20 -22.27
N ILE A 162 -0.67 15.17 -21.01
CA ILE A 162 -0.67 13.94 -20.21
C ILE A 162 -1.63 12.87 -20.75
N ALA A 163 -2.81 13.30 -21.24
CA ALA A 163 -3.81 12.37 -21.77
C ALA A 163 -3.33 11.72 -23.08
N GLU A 164 -2.71 12.51 -23.96
CA GLU A 164 -2.19 12.06 -25.25
C GLU A 164 -0.92 11.21 -25.10
N ALA A 165 -0.08 11.56 -24.13
CA ALA A 165 1.15 10.83 -23.84
C ALA A 165 0.91 9.45 -23.23
N ARG A 166 -0.22 9.23 -22.56
CA ARG A 166 -0.57 7.97 -21.87
C ARG A 166 0.59 7.45 -21.04
N PRO A 167 1.05 8.22 -20.05
CA PRO A 167 2.18 7.81 -19.23
C PRO A 167 1.84 6.55 -18.42
N TRP A 168 2.87 5.84 -18.00
CA TRP A 168 2.69 4.78 -17.02
C TRP A 168 2.16 5.33 -15.70
N THR A 169 1.27 4.57 -15.10
CA THR A 169 0.90 4.60 -13.70
C THR A 169 1.51 3.37 -13.00
N SER A 170 1.13 3.12 -11.75
CA SER A 170 1.52 1.87 -11.07
C SER A 170 1.06 0.62 -11.84
N ARG A 171 -0.05 0.66 -12.57
CA ARG A 171 -0.58 -0.47 -13.34
C ARG A 171 0.36 -0.87 -14.48
N GLU A 172 0.72 0.08 -15.32
CA GLU A 172 1.61 -0.17 -16.45
C GLU A 172 3.02 -0.50 -15.96
N ALA A 173 3.51 0.18 -14.93
CA ALA A 173 4.83 -0.08 -14.36
C ALA A 173 4.97 -1.49 -13.78
N THR A 174 3.89 -2.10 -13.29
CA THR A 174 3.93 -3.46 -12.76
C THR A 174 3.55 -4.54 -13.78
N SER A 175 2.87 -4.18 -14.88
CA SER A 175 2.40 -5.13 -15.89
C SER A 175 3.18 -5.10 -17.23
N SER A 176 4.08 -4.13 -17.43
CA SER A 176 4.86 -4.05 -18.67
C SER A 176 5.59 -5.36 -18.96
N ALA A 177 5.56 -5.77 -20.24
CA ALA A 177 6.27 -6.94 -20.74
C ALA A 177 7.65 -6.59 -21.32
N THR A 178 8.05 -5.31 -21.30
CA THR A 178 9.29 -4.82 -21.88
C THR A 178 10.03 -3.90 -20.91
N VAL A 179 11.36 -3.96 -20.94
CA VAL A 179 12.21 -3.05 -20.19
C VAL A 179 12.45 -1.80 -21.03
N PRO A 180 11.99 -0.60 -20.63
CA PRO A 180 12.34 0.63 -21.32
C PRO A 180 13.83 0.91 -21.12
N GLU A 181 14.54 1.34 -22.15
CA GLU A 181 15.96 1.69 -22.02
C GLU A 181 16.13 2.91 -21.09
N ARG A 182 15.25 3.92 -21.26
CA ARG A 182 15.23 5.15 -20.47
C ARG A 182 13.86 5.31 -19.82
N LEU A 183 13.85 5.37 -18.49
CA LEU A 183 12.62 5.58 -17.70
C LEU A 183 12.74 6.86 -16.89
N VAL A 184 11.77 7.76 -17.02
CA VAL A 184 11.60 8.89 -16.10
C VAL A 184 10.52 8.53 -15.09
N VAL A 185 10.82 8.66 -13.81
CA VAL A 185 9.87 8.44 -12.71
C VAL A 185 9.56 9.78 -12.04
N VAL A 186 8.30 10.18 -12.02
CA VAL A 186 7.84 11.44 -11.41
C VAL A 186 7.19 11.14 -10.07
N GLY A 187 7.85 11.55 -8.98
CA GLY A 187 7.41 11.34 -7.60
C GLY A 187 8.56 10.95 -6.68
N GLY A 188 8.35 11.06 -5.38
CA GLY A 188 9.36 10.73 -4.36
C GLY A 188 8.84 9.77 -3.28
N GLY A 189 7.65 9.18 -3.47
CA GLY A 189 7.04 8.24 -2.53
C GLY A 189 7.46 6.77 -2.76
N VAL A 190 6.78 5.87 -2.06
CA VAL A 190 7.06 4.42 -2.07
C VAL A 190 7.07 3.84 -3.48
N VAL A 191 6.02 4.11 -4.26
CA VAL A 191 5.91 3.59 -5.64
C VAL A 191 7.09 4.06 -6.51
N ALA A 192 7.48 5.33 -6.40
CA ALA A 192 8.61 5.88 -7.15
C ALA A 192 9.92 5.19 -6.74
N ALA A 193 10.21 5.05 -5.45
CA ALA A 193 11.42 4.42 -4.96
C ALA A 193 11.50 2.92 -5.33
N GLU A 194 10.41 2.18 -5.14
CA GLU A 194 10.34 0.76 -5.49
C GLU A 194 10.46 0.52 -7.00
N MET A 195 9.76 1.30 -7.82
CA MET A 195 9.83 1.13 -9.28
C MET A 195 11.17 1.59 -9.86
N ALA A 196 11.78 2.65 -9.30
CA ALA A 196 13.14 3.01 -9.65
C ALA A 196 14.13 1.88 -9.34
N THR A 197 14.01 1.23 -8.17
CA THR A 197 14.82 0.06 -7.79
C THR A 197 14.61 -1.11 -8.76
N ALA A 198 13.34 -1.47 -9.03
CA ALA A 198 13.01 -2.61 -9.88
C ALA A 198 13.51 -2.41 -11.32
N TRP A 199 13.15 -1.30 -11.95
CA TRP A 199 13.46 -1.05 -13.35
C TRP A 199 14.96 -0.81 -13.59
N ASN A 200 15.64 -0.09 -12.66
CA ASN A 200 17.10 0.03 -12.73
C ASN A 200 17.78 -1.34 -12.60
N GLY A 201 17.31 -2.18 -11.67
CA GLY A 201 17.82 -3.53 -11.49
C GLY A 201 17.60 -4.45 -12.70
N LEU A 202 16.55 -4.19 -13.50
CA LEU A 202 16.25 -4.87 -14.76
C LEU A 202 16.99 -4.29 -15.98
N GLY A 203 17.74 -3.18 -15.83
CA GLY A 203 18.60 -2.62 -16.85
C GLY A 203 18.15 -1.29 -17.46
N SER A 204 17.06 -0.68 -16.97
CA SER A 204 16.67 0.68 -17.39
C SER A 204 17.63 1.73 -16.84
N ARG A 205 17.94 2.76 -17.64
CA ARG A 205 18.50 4.02 -17.14
C ARG A 205 17.37 4.85 -16.54
N VAL A 206 17.38 5.01 -15.22
CA VAL A 206 16.28 5.65 -14.48
C VAL A 206 16.66 7.05 -14.04
N THR A 207 15.78 8.02 -14.32
CA THR A 207 15.83 9.38 -13.75
C THR A 207 14.60 9.61 -12.90
N VAL A 208 14.76 9.92 -11.61
CA VAL A 208 13.68 10.21 -10.67
C VAL A 208 13.57 11.73 -10.48
N LEU A 209 12.39 12.28 -10.74
CA LEU A 209 12.07 13.69 -10.58
C LEU A 209 11.22 13.90 -9.33
N VAL A 210 11.75 14.59 -8.34
CA VAL A 210 11.09 14.83 -7.06
C VAL A 210 10.83 16.32 -6.88
N ARG A 211 9.56 16.71 -6.77
CA ARG A 211 9.20 18.11 -6.50
C ARG A 211 9.71 18.60 -5.15
N GLY A 212 9.69 17.72 -4.14
CA GLY A 212 10.15 18.02 -2.78
C GLY A 212 11.66 17.93 -2.62
N SER A 213 12.11 17.95 -1.37
CA SER A 213 13.53 17.94 -0.98
C SER A 213 14.19 16.56 -1.02
N GLY A 214 13.42 15.46 -1.02
CA GLY A 214 13.97 14.10 -0.98
C GLY A 214 12.93 13.01 -1.22
N LEU A 215 13.39 11.77 -1.16
CA LEU A 215 12.54 10.59 -1.21
C LEU A 215 11.91 10.31 0.16
N LEU A 216 10.75 9.61 0.16
CA LEU A 216 10.11 9.03 1.35
C LEU A 216 9.87 10.04 2.50
N THR A 217 9.53 11.28 2.19
CA THR A 217 9.40 12.39 3.16
C THR A 217 8.31 12.21 4.23
N ARG A 218 7.54 11.13 4.19
CA ARG A 218 6.57 10.77 5.24
C ARG A 218 7.12 9.81 6.30
N ILE A 219 8.37 9.39 6.14
CA ILE A 219 9.11 8.51 7.05
C ILE A 219 10.26 9.36 7.63
N GLU A 220 11.02 8.82 8.57
CA GLU A 220 12.19 9.53 9.12
C GLU A 220 13.16 9.95 8.00
N PRO A 221 13.72 11.18 8.04
CA PRO A 221 14.51 11.73 6.93
C PRO A 221 15.68 10.85 6.50
N PHE A 222 16.38 10.22 7.45
CA PHE A 222 17.50 9.33 7.15
C PHE A 222 17.10 8.12 6.28
N ALA A 223 15.84 7.71 6.31
CA ALA A 223 15.36 6.61 5.47
C ALA A 223 15.39 7.00 3.99
N GLY A 224 14.84 8.16 3.65
CA GLY A 224 14.90 8.69 2.28
C GLY A 224 16.33 8.98 1.81
N GLU A 225 17.19 9.47 2.71
CA GLU A 225 18.61 9.75 2.44
C GLU A 225 19.37 8.49 2.07
N LEU A 226 19.30 7.42 2.88
CA LEU A 226 19.98 6.15 2.64
C LEU A 226 19.50 5.46 1.36
N VAL A 227 18.19 5.47 1.10
CA VAL A 227 17.63 4.94 -0.15
C VAL A 227 18.11 5.75 -1.35
N ALA A 228 18.11 7.08 -1.27
CA ALA A 228 18.57 7.93 -2.36
C ALA A 228 20.07 7.76 -2.64
N GLU A 229 20.89 7.60 -1.61
CA GLU A 229 22.31 7.33 -1.73
C GLU A 229 22.57 6.03 -2.49
N THR A 230 21.93 4.93 -2.07
CA THR A 230 22.13 3.63 -2.72
C THR A 230 21.58 3.59 -4.15
N LEU A 231 20.44 4.24 -4.41
CA LEU A 231 19.93 4.38 -5.78
C LEU A 231 20.91 5.15 -6.68
N ARG A 232 21.55 6.22 -6.18
CA ARG A 232 22.60 6.95 -6.94
C ARG A 232 23.82 6.09 -7.18
N GLU A 233 24.28 5.34 -6.19
CA GLU A 233 25.37 4.36 -6.34
C GLU A 233 25.05 3.29 -7.40
N ALA A 234 23.77 2.90 -7.51
CA ALA A 234 23.29 2.00 -8.54
C ALA A 234 23.12 2.66 -9.93
N GLY A 235 23.42 3.95 -10.07
CA GLY A 235 23.35 4.70 -11.32
C GLY A 235 22.02 5.38 -11.61
N VAL A 236 21.10 5.44 -10.65
CA VAL A 236 19.85 6.20 -10.78
C VAL A 236 20.12 7.69 -10.60
N GLU A 237 19.69 8.51 -11.54
CA GLU A 237 19.71 9.96 -11.41
C GLU A 237 18.53 10.43 -10.57
N ILE A 238 18.78 11.16 -9.47
CA ILE A 238 17.70 11.71 -8.61
C ILE A 238 17.82 13.23 -8.60
N ARG A 239 16.79 13.89 -9.12
CA ARG A 239 16.68 15.37 -9.18
C ARG A 239 15.59 15.84 -8.22
N THR A 240 15.98 16.40 -7.10
CA THR A 240 15.10 17.03 -6.12
C THR A 240 14.78 18.48 -6.51
N GLY A 241 13.71 19.07 -5.93
CA GLY A 241 13.26 20.42 -6.28
C GLY A 241 12.85 20.56 -7.74
N THR A 242 12.50 19.47 -8.42
CA THR A 242 12.28 19.43 -9.87
C THR A 242 10.83 19.09 -10.17
N SER A 243 10.14 20.01 -10.85
CA SER A 243 8.74 19.87 -11.24
C SER A 243 8.60 19.70 -12.75
N VAL A 244 7.66 18.85 -13.15
CA VAL A 244 7.27 18.62 -14.55
C VAL A 244 6.23 19.67 -14.94
N LYS A 245 6.44 20.31 -16.10
CA LYS A 245 5.54 21.29 -16.70
C LYS A 245 4.58 20.67 -17.72
N GLY A 246 5.01 19.59 -18.37
CA GLY A 246 4.21 18.91 -19.38
C GLY A 246 4.93 17.74 -19.98
N VAL A 247 4.19 16.91 -20.72
CA VAL A 247 4.70 15.75 -21.42
C VAL A 247 4.19 15.71 -22.86
N ALA A 248 4.97 15.12 -23.76
CA ALA A 248 4.55 14.95 -25.15
C ALA A 248 5.05 13.62 -25.69
N ARG A 249 4.22 12.92 -26.46
CA ARG A 249 4.56 11.67 -27.16
C ARG A 249 4.13 11.78 -28.64
N PRO A 250 4.90 12.47 -29.47
CA PRO A 250 4.51 12.76 -30.85
C PRO A 250 4.26 11.54 -31.72
N GLY A 251 4.93 10.42 -31.42
CA GLY A 251 4.82 9.15 -32.16
C GLY A 251 3.66 8.25 -31.72
N GLY A 252 2.71 8.74 -30.93
CA GLY A 252 1.66 7.91 -30.33
C GLY A 252 2.21 6.95 -29.25
N ALA A 253 1.43 5.96 -28.84
CA ALA A 253 1.73 5.08 -27.69
C ALA A 253 3.08 4.32 -27.78
N ALA A 254 3.65 4.13 -28.95
CA ALA A 254 4.91 3.41 -29.15
C ALA A 254 6.14 4.30 -29.33
N GLY A 255 5.96 5.64 -29.38
CA GLY A 255 7.06 6.59 -29.58
C GLY A 255 7.73 7.02 -28.27
N PRO A 256 8.91 7.65 -28.35
CA PRO A 256 9.55 8.23 -27.18
C PRO A 256 8.69 9.35 -26.58
N VAL A 257 8.85 9.55 -25.27
CA VAL A 257 8.19 10.63 -24.53
C VAL A 257 9.19 11.72 -24.19
N THR A 258 8.78 12.97 -24.40
CA THR A 258 9.49 14.16 -23.95
C THR A 258 8.86 14.69 -22.68
N VAL A 259 9.62 14.75 -21.59
CA VAL A 259 9.23 15.37 -20.34
C VAL A 259 9.83 16.77 -20.29
N THR A 260 8.98 17.80 -20.22
CA THR A 260 9.41 19.21 -20.11
C THR A 260 9.34 19.63 -18.65
N LEU A 261 10.44 20.15 -18.13
CA LEU A 261 10.56 20.64 -16.77
C LEU A 261 10.16 22.13 -16.66
N GLU A 262 9.87 22.59 -15.45
CA GLU A 262 9.52 24.01 -15.20
C GLU A 262 10.64 24.99 -15.60
N ASN A 263 11.90 24.58 -15.51
CA ASN A 263 13.06 25.39 -15.94
C ASN A 263 13.24 25.44 -17.47
N GLY A 264 12.39 24.73 -18.24
CA GLY A 264 12.44 24.67 -19.69
C GLY A 264 13.31 23.53 -20.24
N GLU A 265 14.03 22.80 -19.40
CA GLU A 265 14.79 21.60 -19.81
C GLU A 265 13.85 20.51 -20.34
N ARG A 266 14.32 19.74 -21.33
CA ARG A 266 13.59 18.62 -21.90
C ARG A 266 14.37 17.33 -21.72
N LEU A 267 13.69 16.30 -21.20
CA LEU A 267 14.22 14.95 -21.05
C LEU A 267 13.52 14.02 -22.02
N GLU A 268 14.32 13.30 -22.81
CA GLU A 268 13.81 12.27 -23.71
C GLU A 268 13.89 10.91 -23.01
N ALA A 269 12.77 10.18 -22.99
CA ALA A 269 12.67 8.85 -22.41
C ALA A 269 11.84 7.91 -23.30
N ASP A 270 11.93 6.62 -23.07
CA ASP A 270 11.07 5.66 -23.75
C ASP A 270 9.74 5.53 -23.00
N GLU A 271 9.78 5.69 -21.65
CA GLU A 271 8.60 5.76 -20.82
C GLU A 271 8.73 6.79 -19.69
N VAL A 272 7.58 7.27 -19.23
CA VAL A 272 7.46 8.09 -18.02
C VAL A 272 6.41 7.50 -17.09
N LEU A 273 6.80 7.28 -15.82
CA LEU A 273 5.92 6.81 -14.76
C LEU A 273 5.52 7.99 -13.85
N PHE A 274 4.22 8.23 -13.69
CA PHE A 274 3.71 9.15 -12.68
C PHE A 274 3.33 8.39 -11.39
N ALA A 275 4.08 8.66 -10.33
CA ALA A 275 3.89 8.11 -8.98
C ALA A 275 3.60 9.27 -7.99
N THR A 276 2.63 10.12 -8.36
CA THR A 276 2.36 11.43 -7.74
C THR A 276 1.24 11.42 -6.70
N GLY A 277 0.68 10.27 -6.39
CA GLY A 277 -0.36 10.08 -5.40
C GLY A 277 -1.49 9.18 -5.86
N ARG A 278 -2.58 9.18 -5.09
CA ARG A 278 -3.78 8.38 -5.37
C ARG A 278 -5.04 9.20 -5.17
N THR A 279 -6.10 8.85 -5.91
CA THR A 279 -7.46 9.41 -5.79
C THR A 279 -8.45 8.28 -5.57
N PRO A 280 -9.52 8.48 -4.76
CA PRO A 280 -10.52 7.44 -4.50
C PRO A 280 -11.35 7.13 -5.76
N HIS A 281 -11.84 5.90 -5.87
CA HIS A 281 -12.84 5.53 -6.88
C HIS A 281 -14.24 5.89 -6.38
N THR A 282 -14.56 7.18 -6.37
CA THR A 282 -15.84 7.74 -5.86
C THR A 282 -16.52 8.71 -6.82
N GLU A 283 -15.91 9.02 -7.97
CA GLU A 283 -16.50 9.98 -8.93
C GLU A 283 -17.79 9.46 -9.53
N ASP A 284 -17.87 8.16 -9.81
CA ASP A 284 -19.02 7.50 -10.44
C ASP A 284 -19.54 6.36 -9.56
N LEU A 285 -19.81 6.66 -8.29
CA LEU A 285 -20.31 5.71 -7.30
C LEU A 285 -21.78 5.96 -6.92
N GLY A 286 -22.42 7.00 -7.46
CA GLY A 286 -23.79 7.38 -7.11
C GLY A 286 -23.93 8.00 -5.71
N LEU A 287 -22.88 8.62 -5.19
CA LEU A 287 -22.84 9.22 -3.85
C LEU A 287 -23.88 10.31 -3.67
N GLU A 288 -24.20 11.04 -4.74
CA GLU A 288 -25.24 12.08 -4.77
C GLU A 288 -26.63 11.55 -4.42
N THR A 289 -26.91 10.26 -4.67
CA THR A 289 -28.20 9.65 -4.35
C THR A 289 -28.42 9.44 -2.85
N VAL A 290 -27.36 9.58 -2.05
CA VAL A 290 -27.37 9.44 -0.59
C VAL A 290 -26.89 10.69 0.13
N GLY A 291 -26.75 11.81 -0.60
CA GLY A 291 -26.42 13.12 -0.07
C GLY A 291 -24.94 13.38 0.14
N LEU A 292 -24.05 12.60 -0.49
CA LEU A 292 -22.61 12.80 -0.47
C LEU A 292 -22.09 13.35 -1.81
N GLU A 293 -21.00 14.13 -1.75
CA GLU A 293 -20.35 14.67 -2.95
C GLU A 293 -19.48 13.61 -3.64
N PRO A 294 -19.62 13.42 -4.99
CA PRO A 294 -18.76 12.54 -5.77
C PRO A 294 -17.29 13.00 -5.80
N GLY A 295 -16.36 12.04 -5.93
CA GLY A 295 -14.93 12.30 -6.13
C GLY A 295 -14.13 12.54 -4.84
N GLY A 296 -14.79 12.69 -3.70
CA GLY A 296 -14.15 12.87 -2.39
C GLY A 296 -13.85 11.55 -1.67
N TRP A 297 -13.00 11.63 -0.63
CA TRP A 297 -12.77 10.55 0.32
C TRP A 297 -13.98 10.37 1.23
N LEU A 298 -14.30 9.12 1.59
CA LEU A 298 -15.42 8.84 2.49
C LEU A 298 -14.99 8.90 3.95
N THR A 299 -15.46 9.92 4.68
CA THR A 299 -15.19 10.07 6.11
C THR A 299 -15.96 9.03 6.92
N VAL A 300 -15.28 8.31 7.79
CA VAL A 300 -15.84 7.22 8.59
C VAL A 300 -15.62 7.40 10.10
N ASP A 301 -16.45 6.71 10.90
CA ASP A 301 -16.22 6.53 12.32
C ASP A 301 -15.25 5.35 12.61
N GLU A 302 -15.00 5.04 13.88
CA GLU A 302 -14.08 3.98 14.28
C GLU A 302 -14.52 2.58 13.85
N THR A 303 -15.78 2.39 13.50
CA THR A 303 -16.32 1.13 12.97
C THR A 303 -16.31 1.07 11.43
N CYS A 304 -15.68 2.04 10.77
CA CYS A 304 -15.72 2.27 9.32
C CYS A 304 -17.12 2.60 8.77
N ARG A 305 -18.07 3.01 9.59
CA ARG A 305 -19.36 3.51 9.13
C ARG A 305 -19.20 4.92 8.59
N VAL A 306 -19.78 5.19 7.42
CA VAL A 306 -19.71 6.51 6.79
C VAL A 306 -20.49 7.53 7.64
N ARG A 307 -19.81 8.64 7.96
CA ARG A 307 -20.43 9.78 8.63
C ARG A 307 -21.37 10.49 7.64
N ASP A 308 -22.26 11.29 8.15
CA ASP A 308 -23.16 12.16 7.36
C ASP A 308 -24.19 11.41 6.48
N VAL A 309 -24.32 10.08 6.63
CA VAL A 309 -25.37 9.27 5.99
C VAL A 309 -26.35 8.75 7.04
N PRO A 310 -27.63 9.20 6.99
CA PRO A 310 -28.65 8.73 7.94
C PRO A 310 -28.88 7.22 7.87
N GLY A 311 -29.28 6.62 9.01
CA GLY A 311 -29.67 5.22 9.10
C GLY A 311 -28.51 4.25 9.37
N GLY A 312 -27.23 4.67 9.24
CA GLY A 312 -26.08 3.90 9.69
C GLY A 312 -25.80 2.60 8.90
N TRP A 313 -26.28 2.51 7.68
CA TRP A 313 -26.21 1.33 6.80
C TRP A 313 -25.01 1.37 5.83
N LEU A 314 -24.38 2.54 5.62
CA LEU A 314 -23.26 2.71 4.69
C LEU A 314 -21.92 2.65 5.42
N TYR A 315 -21.02 1.81 4.90
CA TYR A 315 -19.66 1.61 5.40
C TYR A 315 -18.64 1.88 4.29
N ALA A 316 -17.41 2.25 4.66
CA ALA A 316 -16.32 2.42 3.71
C ALA A 316 -15.02 1.93 4.35
N ALA A 317 -14.38 0.93 3.74
CA ALA A 317 -13.13 0.33 4.22
C ALA A 317 -12.05 0.32 3.15
N GLY A 318 -10.80 0.42 3.59
CA GLY A 318 -9.63 0.49 2.72
C GLY A 318 -9.34 1.90 2.21
N ASP A 319 -8.60 1.99 1.12
CA ASP A 319 -8.07 3.24 0.59
C ASP A 319 -9.14 4.34 0.45
N VAL A 320 -10.37 3.98 0.10
CA VAL A 320 -11.46 4.90 -0.18
C VAL A 320 -11.79 5.85 0.98
N ASN A 321 -11.42 5.49 2.22
CA ASN A 321 -11.64 6.33 3.41
C ASN A 321 -10.41 7.17 3.82
N HIS A 322 -9.28 7.02 3.13
CA HIS A 322 -8.03 7.78 3.31
C HIS A 322 -7.34 7.64 4.68
N ARG A 323 -7.73 6.71 5.55
CA ARG A 323 -7.07 6.54 6.85
C ARG A 323 -5.65 5.99 6.68
N ALA A 324 -5.49 4.90 5.90
CA ALA A 324 -4.19 4.33 5.57
C ALA A 324 -4.25 3.62 4.21
N LEU A 325 -3.47 4.10 3.23
CA LEU A 325 -3.48 3.58 1.86
C LEU A 325 -2.59 2.32 1.74
N LEU A 326 -2.91 1.30 2.54
CA LEU A 326 -2.14 0.06 2.67
C LEU A 326 -3.08 -1.14 2.76
N THR A 327 -2.81 -2.16 1.98
CA THR A 327 -3.66 -3.36 1.89
C THR A 327 -3.92 -4.01 3.26
N HIS A 328 -2.90 -4.15 4.10
CA HIS A 328 -3.04 -4.78 5.42
C HIS A 328 -3.89 -3.94 6.38
N GLN A 329 -3.83 -2.60 6.30
CA GLN A 329 -4.70 -1.72 7.07
C GLN A 329 -6.15 -1.79 6.56
N GLY A 330 -6.35 -1.81 5.23
CA GLY A 330 -7.69 -2.03 4.68
C GLY A 330 -8.29 -3.39 5.10
N LYS A 331 -7.49 -4.46 5.14
CA LYS A 331 -7.93 -5.76 5.67
C LYS A 331 -8.24 -5.72 7.18
N TYR A 332 -7.48 -4.93 7.94
CA TYR A 332 -7.76 -4.69 9.35
C TYR A 332 -9.10 -3.97 9.53
N GLN A 333 -9.32 -2.87 8.79
CA GLN A 333 -10.60 -2.16 8.74
C GLN A 333 -11.76 -3.08 8.36
N ALA A 334 -11.57 -3.92 7.34
CA ALA A 334 -12.59 -4.87 6.87
C ALA A 334 -13.02 -5.86 7.95
N ARG A 335 -12.07 -6.36 8.77
CA ARG A 335 -12.39 -7.24 9.91
C ARG A 335 -13.25 -6.53 10.95
N ILE A 336 -12.92 -5.28 11.27
CA ILE A 336 -13.67 -4.48 12.24
C ILE A 336 -15.04 -4.09 11.70
N ALA A 337 -15.10 -3.58 10.47
CA ALA A 337 -16.37 -3.22 9.83
C ALA A 337 -17.31 -4.42 9.69
N GLY A 338 -16.79 -5.56 9.24
CA GLY A 338 -17.58 -6.79 9.11
C GLY A 338 -18.12 -7.30 10.44
N ALA A 339 -17.31 -7.23 11.53
CA ALA A 339 -17.77 -7.57 12.86
C ALA A 339 -18.84 -6.58 13.38
N ALA A 340 -18.65 -5.28 13.14
CA ALA A 340 -19.63 -4.26 13.52
C ALA A 340 -20.95 -4.38 12.75
N ILE A 341 -20.91 -4.70 11.45
CA ILE A 341 -22.09 -4.99 10.64
C ILE A 341 -22.82 -6.22 11.18
N GLY A 342 -22.09 -7.30 11.47
CA GLY A 342 -22.66 -8.53 12.03
C GLY A 342 -23.34 -8.32 13.37
N ALA A 343 -22.70 -7.58 14.28
CA ALA A 343 -23.28 -7.25 15.58
C ALA A 343 -24.56 -6.42 15.44
N ARG A 344 -24.56 -5.38 14.61
CA ARG A 344 -25.75 -4.53 14.38
C ARG A 344 -26.89 -5.28 13.71
N ALA A 345 -26.58 -6.18 12.76
CA ALA A 345 -27.60 -6.99 12.11
C ALA A 345 -28.31 -7.98 13.06
N GLN A 346 -27.68 -8.33 14.15
CA GLN A 346 -28.17 -9.22 15.19
C GLN A 346 -28.67 -8.48 16.45
N ASP A 347 -28.78 -7.14 16.38
CA ASP A 347 -29.14 -6.28 17.52
C ASP A 347 -28.21 -6.48 18.75
N VAL A 348 -26.95 -6.88 18.51
CA VAL A 348 -25.94 -6.99 19.55
C VAL A 348 -25.27 -5.62 19.76
N PRO A 349 -25.24 -5.08 20.98
CA PRO A 349 -24.57 -3.81 21.24
C PRO A 349 -23.08 -3.84 20.90
N LEU A 350 -22.57 -2.77 20.28
CA LEU A 350 -21.14 -2.55 20.11
C LEU A 350 -20.57 -2.03 21.43
N LEU A 351 -20.08 -2.92 22.29
CA LEU A 351 -19.59 -2.56 23.63
C LEU A 351 -18.13 -2.09 23.64
N GLU A 352 -17.38 -2.34 22.56
CA GLU A 352 -15.94 -2.10 22.48
C GLU A 352 -15.60 -1.21 21.28
N THR A 353 -16.06 0.06 21.35
CA THR A 353 -15.75 1.10 20.35
C THR A 353 -14.68 2.08 20.83
N ASP A 354 -14.20 1.92 22.07
CA ASP A 354 -13.12 2.72 22.62
C ASP A 354 -11.77 2.33 21.99
N ARG A 355 -10.75 3.16 22.24
CA ARG A 355 -9.39 2.92 21.77
C ARG A 355 -8.93 1.48 22.10
N TRP A 356 -8.45 0.75 21.10
CA TRP A 356 -8.06 -0.67 21.12
C TRP A 356 -9.21 -1.65 21.35
N GLY A 357 -10.45 -1.20 21.33
CA GLY A 357 -11.62 -2.08 21.41
C GLY A 357 -11.82 -2.90 20.12
N ALA A 358 -12.58 -3.98 20.22
CA ALA A 358 -12.80 -4.94 19.13
C ALA A 358 -13.48 -4.33 17.88
N HIS A 359 -14.18 -3.19 18.06
CA HIS A 359 -14.87 -2.49 16.97
C HIS A 359 -14.26 -1.11 16.67
N ALA A 360 -12.98 -0.89 17.02
CA ALA A 360 -12.28 0.37 16.81
C ALA A 360 -11.03 0.18 15.92
N THR A 361 -10.93 0.98 14.88
CA THR A 361 -9.78 0.97 13.93
C THR A 361 -8.57 1.76 14.46
N THR A 362 -8.26 1.64 15.73
CA THR A 362 -7.20 2.41 16.43
C THR A 362 -5.83 2.30 15.76
N ALA A 363 -5.49 1.13 15.20
CA ALA A 363 -4.18 0.94 14.57
C ALA A 363 -3.99 1.78 13.29
N ASP A 364 -5.07 2.30 12.69
CA ASP A 364 -4.99 3.19 11.52
C ASP A 364 -4.33 4.54 11.82
N GLU A 365 -4.30 4.94 13.09
CA GLU A 365 -3.69 6.18 13.56
C GLU A 365 -2.44 5.93 14.40
N ALA A 366 -2.50 4.89 15.25
CA ALA A 366 -1.50 4.70 16.29
C ALA A 366 -0.35 3.76 15.90
N ALA A 367 -0.58 2.80 14.99
CA ALA A 367 0.37 1.72 14.75
C ALA A 367 0.31 1.20 13.29
N VAL A 368 0.39 2.10 12.32
CA VAL A 368 0.42 1.75 10.89
C VAL A 368 1.80 1.26 10.51
N PRO A 369 2.00 -0.05 10.23
CA PRO A 369 3.28 -0.55 9.78
C PRO A 369 3.42 -0.34 8.26
N GLN A 370 4.60 0.07 7.81
CA GLN A 370 4.91 0.25 6.39
C GLN A 370 6.30 -0.28 6.07
N VAL A 371 6.40 -1.03 4.98
CA VAL A 371 7.68 -1.45 4.39
C VAL A 371 7.82 -0.83 3.01
N VAL A 372 9.02 -0.33 2.71
CA VAL A 372 9.46 0.07 1.38
C VAL A 372 10.50 -0.94 0.91
N PHE A 373 10.21 -1.65 -0.15
CA PHE A 373 11.04 -2.73 -0.69
C PHE A 373 12.11 -2.18 -1.65
N THR A 374 13.03 -1.44 -1.08
CA THR A 374 14.23 -0.91 -1.75
C THR A 374 15.48 -1.63 -1.24
N ASP A 375 16.64 -1.25 -1.69
CA ASP A 375 17.93 -1.63 -1.13
C ASP A 375 18.69 -0.36 -0.69
N PRO A 376 18.81 -0.08 0.63
CA PRO A 376 18.29 -0.85 1.77
C PRO A 376 16.76 -0.82 1.87
N GLU A 377 16.17 -1.83 2.53
CA GLU A 377 14.76 -1.82 2.91
C GLU A 377 14.50 -0.73 3.96
N VAL A 378 13.28 -0.19 3.95
CA VAL A 378 12.80 0.72 5.00
C VAL A 378 11.58 0.10 5.66
N ALA A 379 11.57 0.01 6.98
CA ALA A 379 10.48 -0.52 7.77
C ALA A 379 10.13 0.44 8.90
N ALA A 380 8.91 0.94 8.93
CA ALA A 380 8.48 1.94 9.91
C ALA A 380 7.09 1.64 10.46
N VAL A 381 6.85 1.97 11.72
CA VAL A 381 5.55 1.91 12.38
C VAL A 381 5.38 3.07 13.35
N GLY A 382 4.17 3.62 13.42
CA GLY A 382 3.82 4.70 14.32
C GLY A 382 4.34 6.08 13.85
N LEU A 383 4.56 6.98 14.77
CA LEU A 383 4.92 8.38 14.50
C LEU A 383 6.43 8.55 14.23
N THR A 384 6.76 9.45 13.31
CA THR A 384 8.13 10.00 13.25
C THR A 384 8.38 10.95 14.41
N ALA A 385 9.65 11.26 14.67
CA ALA A 385 10.01 12.25 15.68
C ALA A 385 9.35 13.61 15.41
N GLU A 386 9.38 14.08 14.15
CA GLU A 386 8.78 15.35 13.73
C GLU A 386 7.24 15.35 13.96
N GLN A 387 6.56 14.25 13.62
CA GLN A 387 5.11 14.13 13.84
C GLN A 387 4.76 14.15 15.34
N ALA A 388 5.53 13.44 16.16
CA ALA A 388 5.32 13.41 17.60
C ALA A 388 5.54 14.78 18.24
N GLU A 389 6.58 15.52 17.81
CA GLU A 389 6.84 16.90 18.24
C GLU A 389 5.72 17.85 17.79
N ALA A 390 5.23 17.72 16.54
CA ALA A 390 4.12 18.52 16.03
C ALA A 390 2.82 18.30 16.79
N GLU A 391 2.60 17.08 17.33
CA GLU A 391 1.49 16.78 18.24
C GLU A 391 1.72 17.29 19.68
N GLY A 392 2.86 17.92 19.96
CA GLY A 392 3.20 18.45 21.30
C GLY A 392 3.54 17.37 22.32
N ARG A 393 3.93 16.16 21.89
CA ARG A 393 4.31 15.08 22.80
C ARG A 393 5.67 15.32 23.44
N SER A 394 5.81 14.94 24.68
CA SER A 394 7.10 14.87 25.36
C SER A 394 7.78 13.57 24.96
N ILE A 395 8.84 13.67 24.13
CA ILE A 395 9.46 12.48 23.54
C ILE A 395 10.97 12.39 23.86
N ARG A 396 11.48 11.16 23.76
CA ARG A 396 12.90 10.85 23.65
C ARG A 396 13.15 10.08 22.37
N VAL A 397 14.01 10.61 21.52
CA VAL A 397 14.46 9.96 20.28
C VAL A 397 15.76 9.22 20.55
N VAL A 398 15.82 7.98 20.13
CA VAL A 398 17.00 7.12 20.29
C VAL A 398 17.38 6.55 18.93
N ASP A 399 18.61 6.77 18.52
CA ASP A 399 19.17 6.28 17.26
C ASP A 399 20.24 5.21 17.51
N TYR A 400 20.38 4.28 16.58
CA TYR A 400 21.46 3.31 16.57
C TYR A 400 21.89 2.98 15.14
N ASP A 401 23.20 2.84 14.92
CA ASP A 401 23.77 2.37 13.65
C ASP A 401 23.65 0.84 13.60
N MET A 402 22.80 0.34 12.69
CA MET A 402 22.57 -1.10 12.55
C MET A 402 23.81 -1.86 12.05
N GLY A 403 24.75 -1.20 11.38
CA GLY A 403 26.02 -1.79 10.99
C GLY A 403 26.92 -2.19 12.18
N GLN A 404 26.59 -1.74 13.40
CA GLN A 404 27.29 -2.13 14.63
C GLN A 404 26.66 -3.34 15.34
N VAL A 405 25.57 -3.90 14.80
CA VAL A 405 24.90 -5.09 15.34
C VAL A 405 25.54 -6.34 14.76
N GLU A 406 25.97 -7.29 15.59
CA GLU A 406 26.67 -8.50 15.14
C GLU A 406 25.87 -9.29 14.08
N GLY A 407 24.56 -9.42 14.27
CA GLY A 407 23.70 -10.07 13.29
C GLY A 407 23.65 -9.36 11.94
N ALA A 408 23.79 -8.03 11.92
CA ALA A 408 23.88 -7.27 10.69
C ALA A 408 25.23 -7.44 9.99
N VAL A 409 26.32 -7.45 10.76
CA VAL A 409 27.68 -7.74 10.24
C VAL A 409 27.73 -9.10 9.55
N LEU A 410 27.10 -10.11 10.17
CA LEU A 410 27.04 -11.47 9.62
C LEU A 410 26.08 -11.61 8.43
N TYR A 411 25.15 -10.67 8.25
CA TYR A 411 24.20 -10.67 7.14
C TYR A 411 24.89 -10.45 5.78
N GLY A 412 25.97 -9.66 5.76
CA GLY A 412 26.79 -9.45 4.57
C GLY A 412 27.75 -8.27 4.72
N ASP A 413 28.76 -8.23 3.83
CA ASP A 413 29.76 -7.18 3.78
C ASP A 413 29.12 -5.80 3.55
N GLY A 414 29.59 -4.79 4.30
CA GLY A 414 29.18 -3.42 4.10
C GLY A 414 27.71 -3.14 4.43
N TYR A 415 27.18 -3.83 5.44
CA TYR A 415 25.83 -3.54 5.94
C TYR A 415 25.73 -2.08 6.36
N ARG A 416 24.84 -1.34 5.70
CA ARG A 416 24.50 0.06 6.04
C ARG A 416 23.06 0.11 6.49
N GLY A 417 22.83 0.69 7.64
CA GLY A 417 21.48 0.84 8.16
C GLY A 417 21.42 1.69 9.43
N ARG A 418 20.24 2.14 9.75
CA ARG A 418 19.97 2.94 10.95
C ARG A 418 18.65 2.53 11.55
N ALA A 419 18.58 2.49 12.86
CA ALA A 419 17.37 2.31 13.63
C ALA A 419 17.07 3.59 14.43
N ARG A 420 15.78 3.94 14.54
CA ARG A 420 15.27 4.98 15.42
C ARG A 420 14.10 4.48 16.21
N MET A 421 14.05 4.77 17.51
CA MET A 421 12.91 4.57 18.40
C MET A 421 12.49 5.91 18.99
N VAL A 422 11.22 6.25 18.85
CA VAL A 422 10.60 7.44 19.45
C VAL A 422 9.77 6.97 20.63
N VAL A 423 10.13 7.42 21.83
CA VAL A 423 9.49 7.04 23.09
C VAL A 423 8.71 8.22 23.64
N ASP A 424 7.43 7.99 23.97
CA ASP A 424 6.59 8.92 24.70
C ASP A 424 7.00 8.89 26.19
N LEU A 425 7.50 10.00 26.72
CA LEU A 425 8.02 10.08 28.10
C LEU A 425 6.92 10.10 29.13
N ASP A 426 5.72 10.58 28.79
CA ASP A 426 4.59 10.64 29.73
C ASP A 426 3.96 9.26 29.89
N ARG A 427 4.01 8.44 28.84
CA ARG A 427 3.38 7.09 28.81
C ARG A 427 4.41 5.96 28.97
N GLY A 428 5.70 6.24 28.77
CA GLY A 428 6.81 5.30 28.98
C GLY A 428 6.88 4.14 27.98
N HIS A 429 6.39 4.30 26.76
CA HIS A 429 6.44 3.27 25.71
C HIS A 429 6.78 3.84 24.33
N PRO A 430 7.24 3.00 23.38
CA PRO A 430 7.50 3.44 22.01
C PRO A 430 6.20 3.85 21.30
N ILE A 431 6.25 4.98 20.59
CA ILE A 431 5.16 5.48 19.74
C ILE A 431 5.54 5.51 18.27
N GLY A 432 6.81 5.29 17.97
CA GLY A 432 7.32 5.20 16.61
C GLY A 432 8.64 4.44 16.58
N VAL A 433 8.81 3.61 15.54
CA VAL A 433 10.07 2.89 15.28
C VAL A 433 10.31 2.85 13.78
N THR A 434 11.53 3.17 13.39
CA THR A 434 11.97 3.09 11.99
C THR A 434 13.28 2.32 11.91
N PHE A 435 13.32 1.31 11.04
CA PHE A 435 14.51 0.56 10.68
C PHE A 435 14.83 0.77 9.19
N VAL A 436 16.10 0.96 8.88
CA VAL A 436 16.61 0.98 7.51
C VAL A 436 17.79 0.02 7.43
N GLY A 437 17.77 -0.89 6.46
CA GLY A 437 18.85 -1.85 6.26
C GLY A 437 18.37 -3.12 5.55
N PRO A 438 19.27 -3.99 5.12
CA PRO A 438 18.91 -5.31 4.60
C PRO A 438 18.19 -6.17 5.64
N GLY A 439 17.06 -6.81 5.26
CA GLY A 439 16.32 -7.74 6.11
C GLY A 439 15.44 -7.09 7.19
N VAL A 440 15.26 -5.77 7.20
CA VAL A 440 14.47 -5.10 8.23
C VAL A 440 12.95 -5.24 8.05
N ALA A 441 12.48 -5.65 6.89
CA ALA A 441 11.06 -5.89 6.65
C ALA A 441 10.47 -6.88 7.68
N GLU A 442 11.16 -7.99 7.94
CA GLU A 442 10.73 -9.01 8.89
C GLU A 442 10.92 -8.57 10.36
N LEU A 443 11.80 -7.61 10.61
CA LEU A 443 12.00 -7.02 11.95
C LEU A 443 10.81 -6.14 12.38
N LEU A 444 10.08 -5.56 11.42
CA LEU A 444 9.03 -4.56 11.68
C LEU A 444 7.92 -5.06 12.60
N HIS A 445 7.53 -6.34 12.48
CA HIS A 445 6.39 -6.84 13.27
C HIS A 445 6.65 -6.78 14.77
N SER A 446 7.89 -6.94 15.23
CA SER A 446 8.27 -6.77 16.65
C SER A 446 8.02 -5.33 17.12
N ALA A 447 8.31 -4.34 16.27
CA ALA A 447 8.04 -2.94 16.54
C ALA A 447 6.53 -2.64 16.54
N THR A 448 5.78 -3.22 15.59
CA THR A 448 4.33 -3.10 15.54
C THR A 448 3.68 -3.62 16.82
N VAL A 449 4.13 -4.77 17.33
CA VAL A 449 3.65 -5.34 18.61
C VAL A 449 3.99 -4.41 19.78
N ALA A 450 5.20 -3.85 19.82
CA ALA A 450 5.63 -2.94 20.89
C ALA A 450 4.80 -1.64 20.91
N VAL A 451 4.54 -1.05 19.74
CA VAL A 451 3.75 0.19 19.60
C VAL A 451 2.26 -0.08 19.86
N ALA A 452 1.67 -1.07 19.18
CA ALA A 452 0.24 -1.38 19.35
C ALA A 452 -0.09 -1.92 20.75
N GLY A 453 0.82 -2.68 21.34
CA GLY A 453 0.67 -3.19 22.70
C GLY A 453 1.02 -2.16 23.78
N GLU A 454 1.42 -0.94 23.39
CA GLU A 454 1.88 0.11 24.32
C GLU A 454 2.85 -0.45 25.37
N VAL A 455 3.80 -1.29 24.87
CA VAL A 455 4.68 -2.07 25.76
C VAL A 455 5.67 -1.14 26.47
N PRO A 456 5.63 -1.06 27.81
CA PRO A 456 6.54 -0.18 28.56
C PRO A 456 8.01 -0.51 28.30
N ILE A 457 8.87 0.49 28.28
CA ILE A 457 10.32 0.35 28.05
C ILE A 457 10.94 -0.65 29.04
N GLU A 458 10.52 -0.62 30.32
CA GLU A 458 10.99 -1.57 31.34
C GLU A 458 10.62 -3.01 31.00
N ARG A 459 9.47 -3.24 30.33
CA ARG A 459 9.07 -4.57 29.89
C ARG A 459 9.85 -5.00 28.66
N LEU A 460 10.09 -4.08 27.70
CA LEU A 460 10.91 -4.36 26.50
C LEU A 460 12.33 -4.77 26.86
N TRP A 461 12.86 -4.28 27.98
CA TRP A 461 14.18 -4.69 28.47
C TRP A 461 14.29 -6.19 28.77
N HIS A 462 13.18 -6.85 29.03
CA HIS A 462 13.11 -8.31 29.25
C HIS A 462 12.75 -9.09 27.98
N ALA A 463 12.48 -8.43 26.86
CA ALA A 463 12.29 -9.05 25.56
C ALA A 463 13.66 -9.32 24.91
N VAL A 464 14.31 -10.40 25.32
CA VAL A 464 15.70 -10.70 24.93
C VAL A 464 15.76 -11.11 23.46
N PRO A 465 16.48 -10.35 22.60
CA PRO A 465 16.68 -10.74 21.21
C PRO A 465 17.66 -11.92 21.12
N SER A 466 17.42 -12.83 20.16
CA SER A 466 18.33 -13.92 19.90
C SER A 466 19.66 -13.42 19.32
N PHE A 467 20.79 -14.03 19.74
CA PHE A 467 22.11 -13.72 19.24
C PHE A 467 22.64 -14.87 18.34
N PRO A 468 23.32 -14.60 17.24
CA PRO A 468 23.44 -13.29 16.58
C PRO A 468 22.32 -13.07 15.54
N THR A 469 21.50 -12.07 15.74
CA THR A 469 20.46 -11.70 14.79
C THR A 469 20.37 -10.17 14.65
N VAL A 470 19.77 -9.68 13.55
CA VAL A 470 19.50 -8.24 13.37
C VAL A 470 18.58 -7.71 14.49
N SER A 471 17.75 -8.55 15.08
CA SER A 471 16.86 -8.19 16.21
C SER A 471 17.62 -7.68 17.44
N GLU A 472 18.93 -7.94 17.57
CA GLU A 472 19.77 -7.38 18.64
C GLU A 472 19.75 -5.84 18.69
N VAL A 473 19.37 -5.18 17.59
CA VAL A 473 19.16 -3.73 17.54
C VAL A 473 18.21 -3.23 18.64
N TRP A 474 17.23 -4.05 19.05
CA TRP A 474 16.34 -3.70 20.15
C TRP A 474 17.10 -3.51 21.48
N LEU A 475 18.01 -4.42 21.79
CA LEU A 475 18.85 -4.28 22.98
C LEU A 475 19.69 -3.00 22.89
N ARG A 476 20.27 -2.72 21.73
CA ARG A 476 21.12 -1.52 21.52
C ARG A 476 20.33 -0.21 21.65
N LEU A 477 19.11 -0.17 21.13
CA LEU A 477 18.20 0.98 21.31
C LEU A 477 17.84 1.16 22.79
N LEU A 478 17.56 0.08 23.51
CA LEU A 478 17.21 0.15 24.93
C LEU A 478 18.42 0.53 25.82
N GLU A 479 19.63 0.05 25.50
CA GLU A 479 20.87 0.51 26.15
C GLU A 479 21.09 2.00 25.92
N ALA A 480 20.99 2.46 24.68
CA ALA A 480 21.12 3.88 24.34
C ALA A 480 20.00 4.75 24.96
N TYR A 481 18.81 4.21 25.17
CA TYR A 481 17.74 4.89 25.90
C TYR A 481 18.09 5.07 27.39
N ARG A 482 18.77 4.12 28.01
CA ARG A 482 19.12 4.20 29.43
C ARG A 482 20.35 5.09 29.68
N GLY A 483 21.20 5.37 28.67
CA GLY A 483 22.41 6.21 28.73
C GLY A 483 23.60 5.40 29.08
#